data_df0b506f12f2dfb84f9e433e99a31d0c
#
_entry.id   df0b506f12f2dfb84f9e433e99a31d0c
#
_cell.length_a   1.000
_cell.length_b   1.000
_cell.length_c   1.000
_cell.angle_alpha   90.00
_cell.angle_beta   90.00
_cell.angle_gamma   90.00
#
_symmetry.space_group_name_H-M   'P 1'
#
loop_
_entity.id
_entity.type
_entity.pdbx_description
1 polymer ?
#
loop_
_entity_poly.entity_id
_entity_poly.type
_entity_poly.pdbx_seq_one_letter_code
_entity_poly.pdbx_strand_id
1 'polypeptide(L)'
;MDELKKRKTPRYQSFDYNSVGVYFITICTQNRRCILSRIVGTGVLDCPSETGVLDCPQIELTPYGESANKYIKKLNDFYEHLSVETYIIMPNHIHFLLWVKENKNKTDNGQSRTPVPTNIERANSVCSQFVSTFKRFCNKEYGENIWQARFNDHIIRNRDDYEEHVKYIYENPIRWYYDELYTEE
;
A
#
# COMPACT_ATOMS: atom_id res chain seq x y z
N MET A 1 1.38 -2.40 37.64
CA MET A 1 1.76 -1.38 36.64
C MET A 1 2.09 -2.16 35.37
N ASP A 2 1.15 -2.20 34.44
CA ASP A 2 1.36 -2.86 33.15
C ASP A 2 2.35 -2.03 32.32
N GLU A 3 3.52 -2.61 32.02
CA GLU A 3 4.44 -2.04 31.04
C GLU A 3 3.75 -2.01 29.68
N LEU A 4 3.41 -0.81 29.24
CA LEU A 4 2.93 -0.57 27.87
C LEU A 4 3.97 -1.11 26.89
N LYS A 5 3.66 -2.24 26.23
CA LYS A 5 4.48 -2.80 25.16
C LYS A 5 4.85 -1.70 24.18
N LYS A 6 6.12 -1.29 24.16
CA LYS A 6 6.67 -0.36 23.16
C LYS A 6 6.36 -0.92 21.77
N ARG A 7 5.47 -0.26 21.03
CA ARG A 7 5.19 -0.60 19.62
C ARG A 7 6.51 -0.54 18.85
N LYS A 8 6.90 -1.66 18.25
CA LYS A 8 8.03 -1.71 17.30
C LYS A 8 7.80 -0.65 16.22
N THR A 9 8.80 0.20 15.97
CA THR A 9 8.77 1.13 14.84
C THR A 9 8.71 0.31 13.56
N PRO A 10 7.68 0.45 12.72
CA PRO A 10 7.48 -0.41 11.55
C PRO A 10 8.51 -0.20 10.44
N ARG A 11 9.43 0.77 10.57
CA ARG A 11 10.43 1.12 9.56
C ARG A 11 11.85 0.81 10.00
N TYR A 12 12.65 0.31 9.09
CA TYR A 12 14.08 0.03 9.31
C TYR A 12 14.83 1.36 9.55
N GLN A 13 15.53 1.47 10.69
CA GLN A 13 16.11 2.75 11.14
C GLN A 13 17.29 3.25 10.30
N SER A 14 17.97 2.36 9.57
CA SER A 14 19.18 2.65 8.81
C SER A 14 19.01 2.62 7.29
N PHE A 15 17.78 2.52 6.78
CA PHE A 15 17.53 2.40 5.35
C PHE A 15 17.10 3.74 4.74
N ASP A 16 17.70 4.08 3.57
CA ASP A 16 17.28 5.24 2.79
C ASP A 16 16.06 4.92 1.92
N TYR A 17 14.89 5.36 2.37
CA TYR A 17 13.61 5.19 1.68
C TYR A 17 13.47 6.07 0.41
N ASN A 18 14.53 6.72 -0.04
CA ASN A 18 14.62 7.39 -1.33
C ASN A 18 15.44 6.57 -2.35
N SER A 19 15.99 5.43 -1.93
CA SER A 19 16.76 4.56 -2.83
C SER A 19 15.88 3.91 -3.90
N VAL A 20 16.50 3.68 -5.04
CA VAL A 20 15.90 2.88 -6.13
C VAL A 20 15.58 1.48 -5.61
N GLY A 21 14.40 0.98 -5.90
CA GLY A 21 13.95 -0.32 -5.43
C GLY A 21 12.44 -0.50 -5.49
N VAL A 22 11.99 -1.61 -4.93
CA VAL A 22 10.57 -1.95 -4.83
C VAL A 22 10.17 -2.00 -3.37
N TYR A 23 9.02 -1.41 -3.07
CA TYR A 23 8.49 -1.34 -1.72
C TYR A 23 7.08 -1.92 -1.72
N PHE A 24 6.84 -2.92 -0.87
CA PHE A 24 5.49 -3.40 -0.61
C PHE A 24 4.84 -2.50 0.44
N ILE A 25 3.73 -1.91 0.11
CA ILE A 25 3.05 -0.91 0.94
C ILE A 25 1.64 -1.36 1.28
N THR A 26 1.25 -1.21 2.55
CA THR A 26 -0.10 -1.44 3.05
C THR A 26 -0.68 -0.17 3.63
N ILE A 27 -1.83 0.25 3.13
CA ILE A 27 -2.58 1.41 3.61
C ILE A 27 -3.94 0.93 4.11
N CYS A 28 -4.27 1.17 5.39
CA CYS A 28 -5.56 0.79 5.96
C CYS A 28 -6.52 1.98 6.08
N THR A 29 -7.80 1.68 6.01
CA THR A 29 -8.87 2.64 6.32
C THR A 29 -8.88 2.99 7.81
N GLN A 30 -9.45 4.15 8.14
CA GLN A 30 -9.67 4.57 9.52
C GLN A 30 -10.54 3.55 10.25
N ASN A 31 -10.08 3.09 11.41
CA ASN A 31 -10.74 2.06 12.22
C ASN A 31 -10.99 0.74 11.47
N ARG A 32 -10.27 0.47 10.38
CA ARG A 32 -10.43 -0.72 9.52
C ARG A 32 -11.86 -0.90 8.99
N ARG A 33 -12.55 0.20 8.68
CA ARG A 33 -13.89 0.15 8.07
C ARG A 33 -13.83 -0.51 6.70
N CYS A 34 -14.70 -1.48 6.42
CA CYS A 34 -14.83 -2.16 5.13
C CYS A 34 -15.57 -1.30 4.11
N ILE A 35 -14.95 -0.20 3.65
CA ILE A 35 -15.57 0.80 2.77
C ILE A 35 -15.03 0.82 1.35
N LEU A 36 -13.93 0.11 1.05
CA LEU A 36 -13.27 0.22 -0.26
C LEU A 36 -13.79 -0.78 -1.28
N SER A 37 -14.07 -2.01 -0.84
CA SER A 37 -14.55 -3.07 -1.72
C SER A 37 -15.39 -4.07 -0.94
N ARG A 38 -16.02 -4.98 -1.69
CA ARG A 38 -16.68 -6.17 -1.18
C ARG A 38 -16.11 -7.38 -1.88
N ILE A 39 -15.98 -8.50 -1.16
CA ILE A 39 -15.60 -9.77 -1.75
C ILE A 39 -16.88 -10.54 -2.01
N VAL A 40 -17.14 -10.83 -3.28
CA VAL A 40 -18.31 -11.58 -3.74
C VAL A 40 -17.86 -12.94 -4.28
N GLY A 41 -18.65 -13.97 -4.01
CA GLY A 41 -18.35 -15.36 -4.36
C GLY A 41 -18.08 -16.22 -3.12
N THR A 42 -18.23 -17.52 -3.29
CA THR A 42 -18.02 -18.49 -2.20
C THR A 42 -16.50 -18.72 -2.05
N GLY A 43 -15.94 -18.27 -0.93
CA GLY A 43 -14.51 -18.45 -0.60
C GLY A 43 -14.15 -19.92 -0.35
N VAL A 44 -14.23 -20.76 -1.36
CA VAL A 44 -13.71 -22.14 -1.30
C VAL A 44 -12.23 -22.06 -1.64
N LEU A 45 -11.38 -22.52 -0.71
CA LEU A 45 -9.92 -22.55 -0.81
C LEU A 45 -9.37 -23.38 -1.99
N ASP A 46 -10.24 -24.15 -2.66
CA ASP A 46 -9.95 -24.91 -3.85
C ASP A 46 -10.65 -24.28 -5.07
N CYS A 47 -10.02 -23.30 -5.68
CA CYS A 47 -10.35 -22.90 -7.03
C CYS A 47 -9.45 -23.69 -8.00
N PRO A 48 -9.86 -24.86 -8.49
CA PRO A 48 -9.08 -25.56 -9.51
C PRO A 48 -9.21 -24.79 -10.81
N SER A 49 -8.10 -24.35 -11.33
CA SER A 49 -7.94 -23.58 -12.57
C SER A 49 -8.44 -24.31 -13.83
N GLU A 50 -9.05 -25.49 -13.73
CA GLU A 50 -9.42 -26.35 -14.86
C GLU A 50 -10.92 -26.50 -15.12
N THR A 51 -11.78 -26.07 -14.25
CA THR A 51 -13.22 -26.16 -14.46
C THR A 51 -13.86 -24.80 -14.38
N GLY A 52 -14.02 -24.10 -15.47
CA GLY A 52 -14.66 -22.80 -15.66
C GLY A 52 -15.90 -22.43 -14.81
N VAL A 53 -15.84 -22.67 -13.52
CA VAL A 53 -16.89 -22.43 -12.56
C VAL A 53 -16.61 -21.10 -11.84
N LEU A 54 -17.59 -20.26 -11.89
CA LEU A 54 -17.80 -18.89 -11.45
C LEU A 54 -17.63 -18.62 -9.92
N ASP A 55 -16.89 -19.42 -9.18
CA ASP A 55 -16.88 -19.38 -7.71
C ASP A 55 -15.59 -18.77 -7.09
N CYS A 56 -14.67 -18.30 -7.91
CA CYS A 56 -13.51 -17.59 -7.39
C CYS A 56 -13.95 -16.24 -6.78
N PRO A 57 -13.51 -15.91 -5.55
CA PRO A 57 -13.86 -14.64 -4.93
C PRO A 57 -13.43 -13.48 -5.81
N GLN A 58 -14.37 -12.62 -6.13
CA GLN A 58 -14.16 -11.41 -6.94
C GLN A 58 -14.24 -10.18 -6.04
N ILE A 59 -13.51 -9.15 -6.41
CA ILE A 59 -13.56 -7.85 -5.73
C ILE A 59 -14.49 -6.93 -6.50
N GLU A 60 -15.53 -6.47 -5.83
CA GLU A 60 -16.39 -5.38 -6.30
C GLU A 60 -16.00 -4.11 -5.56
N LEU A 61 -15.53 -3.11 -6.31
CA LEU A 61 -15.16 -1.82 -5.74
C LEU A 61 -16.41 -1.02 -5.36
N THR A 62 -16.37 -0.40 -4.20
CA THR A 62 -17.33 0.65 -3.82
C THR A 62 -16.92 1.98 -4.47
N PRO A 63 -17.75 3.04 -4.39
CA PRO A 63 -17.32 4.37 -4.83
C PRO A 63 -15.99 4.82 -4.19
N TYR A 64 -15.72 4.47 -2.92
CA TYR A 64 -14.44 4.74 -2.26
C TYR A 64 -13.28 3.96 -2.91
N GLY A 65 -13.51 2.68 -3.23
CA GLY A 65 -12.52 1.86 -3.94
C GLY A 65 -12.26 2.35 -5.36
N GLU A 66 -13.29 2.77 -6.08
CA GLU A 66 -13.15 3.35 -7.42
C GLU A 66 -12.32 4.64 -7.41
N SER A 67 -12.53 5.50 -6.42
CA SER A 67 -11.70 6.68 -6.23
C SER A 67 -10.25 6.31 -5.93
N ALA A 68 -10.02 5.33 -5.05
CA ALA A 68 -8.68 4.85 -4.76
C ALA A 68 -7.98 4.31 -6.02
N ASN A 69 -8.69 3.48 -6.80
CA ASN A 69 -8.22 2.95 -8.09
C ASN A 69 -7.86 4.07 -9.08
N LYS A 70 -8.75 5.06 -9.22
CA LYS A 70 -8.52 6.25 -10.05
C LYS A 70 -7.24 7.01 -9.65
N TYR A 71 -7.01 7.21 -8.35
CA TYR A 71 -5.84 7.96 -7.90
C TYR A 71 -4.55 7.17 -7.95
N ILE A 72 -4.55 5.85 -7.77
CA ILE A 72 -3.37 5.02 -8.05
C ILE A 72 -2.93 5.21 -9.51
N LYS A 73 -3.88 5.10 -10.46
CA LYS A 73 -3.59 5.28 -11.89
C LYS A 73 -3.10 6.69 -12.22
N LYS A 74 -3.77 7.73 -11.71
CA LYS A 74 -3.34 9.12 -11.92
C LYS A 74 -1.97 9.44 -11.36
N LEU A 75 -1.59 8.86 -10.23
CA LEU A 75 -0.25 9.05 -9.66
C LEU A 75 0.84 8.36 -10.47
N ASN A 76 0.54 7.23 -11.11
CA ASN A 76 1.44 6.60 -12.07
C ASN A 76 1.73 7.51 -13.27
N ASP A 77 0.71 8.22 -13.75
CA ASP A 77 0.89 9.16 -14.88
C ASP A 77 1.63 10.43 -14.46
N PHE A 78 1.50 10.83 -13.18
CA PHE A 78 2.08 12.06 -12.66
C PHE A 78 3.56 11.92 -12.27
N TYR A 79 3.96 10.80 -11.71
CA TYR A 79 5.32 10.57 -11.24
C TYR A 79 6.12 9.74 -12.24
N GLU A 80 7.03 10.35 -13.00
CA GLU A 80 7.89 9.64 -13.98
C GLU A 80 8.82 8.60 -13.35
N HIS A 81 9.24 8.83 -12.09
CA HIS A 81 10.17 7.97 -11.36
C HIS A 81 9.50 6.99 -10.40
N LEU A 82 8.17 6.98 -10.34
CA LEU A 82 7.39 6.06 -9.50
C LEU A 82 6.39 5.31 -10.35
N SER A 83 6.18 4.05 -10.05
CA SER A 83 5.07 3.29 -10.64
C SER A 83 4.49 2.26 -9.65
N VAL A 84 3.18 2.09 -9.71
CA VAL A 84 2.44 1.02 -9.03
C VAL A 84 1.84 0.15 -10.13
N GLU A 85 2.39 -1.05 -10.32
CA GLU A 85 1.96 -1.98 -11.38
C GLU A 85 1.09 -3.09 -10.81
N THR A 86 1.40 -3.55 -9.60
CA THR A 86 0.70 -4.62 -8.91
C THR A 86 0.08 -4.07 -7.63
N TYR A 87 -1.23 -4.18 -7.51
CA TYR A 87 -1.97 -3.75 -6.32
C TYR A 87 -3.30 -4.47 -6.19
N ILE A 88 -3.87 -4.42 -5.00
CA ILE A 88 -5.21 -4.91 -4.70
C ILE A 88 -5.91 -3.97 -3.72
N ILE A 89 -7.21 -3.77 -3.93
CA ILE A 89 -8.06 -2.94 -3.08
C ILE A 89 -9.02 -3.86 -2.32
N MET A 90 -8.61 -4.22 -1.09
CA MET A 90 -9.37 -5.05 -0.18
C MET A 90 -10.45 -4.23 0.54
N PRO A 91 -11.40 -4.85 1.25
CA PRO A 91 -12.48 -4.11 1.89
C PRO A 91 -12.04 -2.96 2.79
N ASN A 92 -10.98 -3.13 3.58
CA ASN A 92 -10.52 -2.14 4.56
C ASN A 92 -9.05 -1.72 4.41
N HIS A 93 -8.37 -2.17 3.35
CA HIS A 93 -6.97 -1.80 3.08
C HIS A 93 -6.61 -1.93 1.61
N ILE A 94 -5.44 -1.42 1.26
CA ILE A 94 -4.84 -1.56 -0.07
C ILE A 94 -3.42 -2.08 0.10
N HIS A 95 -3.06 -3.10 -0.65
CA HIS A 95 -1.69 -3.53 -0.86
C HIS A 95 -1.22 -3.12 -2.25
N PHE A 96 0.02 -2.65 -2.35
CA PHE A 96 0.64 -2.39 -3.64
C PHE A 96 2.17 -2.47 -3.60
N LEU A 97 2.75 -2.75 -4.76
CA LEU A 97 4.19 -2.68 -5.00
C LEU A 97 4.52 -1.33 -5.65
N LEU A 98 5.23 -0.49 -4.90
CA LEU A 98 5.72 0.81 -5.38
C LEU A 98 7.14 0.66 -5.90
N TRP A 99 7.31 0.86 -7.18
CA TRP A 99 8.61 0.92 -7.85
C TRP A 99 9.16 2.33 -7.79
N VAL A 100 10.36 2.47 -7.28
CA VAL A 100 11.13 3.72 -7.26
C VAL A 100 12.27 3.59 -8.26
N LYS A 101 12.24 4.38 -9.33
CA LYS A 101 13.24 4.44 -10.38
C LYS A 101 14.19 5.63 -10.13
N GLU A 102 15.35 5.64 -10.79
CA GLU A 102 16.23 6.82 -10.74
C GLU A 102 15.49 8.08 -11.21
N ASN A 103 15.55 9.11 -10.39
CA ASN A 103 15.04 10.42 -10.77
C ASN A 103 16.12 11.20 -11.51
N LYS A 104 16.14 11.11 -12.84
CA LYS A 104 17.10 11.82 -13.71
C LYS A 104 17.01 13.35 -13.61
N ASN A 105 15.95 13.88 -13.04
CA ASN A 105 15.70 15.32 -12.89
C ASN A 105 16.18 15.88 -11.54
N LYS A 106 16.74 15.07 -10.66
CA LYS A 106 17.47 15.55 -9.48
C LYS A 106 18.82 16.10 -9.94
N THR A 107 18.83 17.30 -10.49
CA THR A 107 20.05 18.11 -10.51
C THR A 107 20.49 18.33 -9.08
N ASP A 108 21.74 18.02 -8.84
CA ASP A 108 22.47 18.11 -7.57
C ASP A 108 22.60 19.60 -7.14
N ASN A 109 21.48 20.24 -6.83
CA ASN A 109 21.40 21.62 -6.39
C ASN A 109 21.19 21.68 -4.88
N GLY A 110 22.30 21.73 -4.17
CA GLY A 110 22.37 22.23 -2.82
C GLY A 110 22.68 21.18 -1.76
N GLN A 111 23.95 20.96 -1.54
CA GLN A 111 24.46 20.49 -0.26
C GLN A 111 23.95 21.44 0.85
N SER A 112 22.85 21.07 1.50
CA SER A 112 22.50 21.68 2.78
C SER A 112 23.53 21.18 3.80
N ARG A 113 24.44 22.05 4.20
CA ARG A 113 25.50 21.79 5.19
C ARG A 113 25.02 21.77 6.62
N THR A 114 23.72 21.68 6.87
CA THR A 114 23.16 21.55 8.21
C THR A 114 22.75 20.11 8.47
N PRO A 115 23.21 19.46 9.56
CA PRO A 115 22.72 18.14 9.95
C PRO A 115 21.23 18.27 10.28
N VAL A 116 20.37 17.82 9.38
CA VAL A 116 18.93 17.77 9.62
C VAL A 116 18.65 16.58 10.54
N PRO A 117 17.89 16.75 11.63
CA PRO A 117 17.58 15.63 12.53
C PRO A 117 16.94 14.47 11.77
N THR A 118 17.42 13.26 11.98
CA THR A 118 17.08 11.99 11.33
C THR A 118 15.57 11.68 11.23
N ASN A 119 14.75 12.33 12.04
CA ASN A 119 13.29 12.16 12.03
C ASN A 119 12.56 12.92 10.90
N ILE A 120 13.18 13.98 10.34
CA ILE A 120 12.57 14.80 9.27
C ILE A 120 12.78 14.12 7.90
N GLU A 121 13.91 13.44 7.71
CA GLU A 121 14.23 12.74 6.47
C GLU A 121 13.26 11.60 6.15
N ARG A 122 12.77 10.89 7.18
CA ARG A 122 11.81 9.79 7.03
C ARG A 122 10.41 10.24 6.64
N ALA A 123 9.96 11.40 7.12
CA ALA A 123 8.68 11.97 6.75
C ALA A 123 8.67 12.45 5.29
N ASN A 124 9.83 12.79 4.75
CA ASN A 124 10.02 13.28 3.39
C ASN A 124 10.47 12.20 2.39
N SER A 125 10.47 10.92 2.78
CA SER A 125 10.80 9.84 1.85
C SER A 125 9.81 9.79 0.67
N VAL A 126 10.30 9.34 -0.48
CA VAL A 126 9.51 9.19 -1.71
C VAL A 126 8.24 8.36 -1.46
N CYS A 127 8.36 7.24 -0.73
CA CYS A 127 7.20 6.43 -0.34
C CYS A 127 6.20 7.22 0.51
N SER A 128 6.68 8.02 1.49
CA SER A 128 5.80 8.84 2.33
C SER A 128 5.10 9.94 1.54
N GLN A 129 5.79 10.57 0.60
CA GLN A 129 5.21 11.59 -0.28
C GLN A 129 4.13 11.00 -1.18
N PHE A 130 4.41 9.84 -1.82
CA PHE A 130 3.44 9.12 -2.63
C PHE A 130 2.16 8.79 -1.82
N VAL A 131 2.32 8.10 -0.69
CA VAL A 131 1.20 7.69 0.17
C VAL A 131 0.41 8.91 0.70
N SER A 132 1.10 9.98 1.11
CA SER A 132 0.44 11.18 1.60
C SER A 132 -0.34 11.90 0.51
N THR A 133 0.20 11.96 -0.70
CA THR A 133 -0.48 12.54 -1.87
C THR A 133 -1.71 11.72 -2.25
N PHE A 134 -1.56 10.39 -2.31
CA PHE A 134 -2.66 9.48 -2.56
C PHE A 134 -3.81 9.66 -1.56
N LYS A 135 -3.50 9.58 -0.25
CA LYS A 135 -4.50 9.75 0.81
C LYS A 135 -5.21 11.10 0.72
N ARG A 136 -4.44 12.17 0.47
CA ARG A 136 -4.98 13.53 0.36
C ARG A 136 -5.98 13.66 -0.79
N PHE A 137 -5.70 13.05 -1.95
CA PHE A 137 -6.62 13.11 -3.09
C PHE A 137 -7.90 12.33 -2.82
N CYS A 138 -7.81 11.12 -2.26
CA CYS A 138 -8.99 10.35 -1.86
C CYS A 138 -9.83 11.13 -0.84
N ASN A 139 -9.21 11.63 0.23
CA ASN A 139 -9.90 12.38 1.28
C ASN A 139 -10.58 13.65 0.73
N LYS A 140 -9.93 14.35 -0.22
CA LYS A 140 -10.51 15.54 -0.85
C LYS A 140 -11.78 15.21 -1.65
N GLU A 141 -11.79 14.06 -2.34
CA GLU A 141 -12.95 13.65 -3.14
C GLU A 141 -14.18 13.35 -2.27
N TYR A 142 -13.96 12.75 -1.09
CA TYR A 142 -15.04 12.36 -0.19
C TYR A 142 -15.35 13.38 0.92
N GLY A 143 -14.52 14.42 1.08
CA GLY A 143 -14.70 15.43 2.12
C GLY A 143 -14.42 14.93 3.55
N GLU A 144 -13.90 13.71 3.70
CA GLU A 144 -13.56 13.12 4.99
C GLU A 144 -12.22 12.39 4.97
N ASN A 145 -11.62 12.18 6.15
CA ASN A 145 -10.41 11.37 6.30
C ASN A 145 -10.77 9.91 6.45
N ILE A 146 -10.58 9.13 5.36
CA ILE A 146 -10.90 7.70 5.34
C ILE A 146 -9.71 6.80 5.70
N TRP A 147 -8.51 7.33 5.84
CA TRP A 147 -7.28 6.55 6.02
C TRP A 147 -6.70 6.66 7.43
N GLN A 148 -6.08 5.59 7.91
CA GLN A 148 -5.19 5.67 9.06
C GLN A 148 -4.03 6.61 8.78
N ALA A 149 -3.52 7.31 9.82
CA ALA A 149 -2.43 8.26 9.68
C ALA A 149 -1.14 7.59 9.15
N ARG A 150 -0.84 6.38 9.64
CA ARG A 150 0.35 5.61 9.26
C ARG A 150 0.05 4.66 8.11
N PHE A 151 1.10 4.05 7.57
CA PHE A 151 1.08 2.93 6.65
C PHE A 151 2.22 1.97 7.01
N ASN A 152 2.12 0.71 6.54
CA ASN A 152 3.19 -0.27 6.67
C ASN A 152 3.94 -0.35 5.35
N ASP A 153 5.25 -0.56 5.43
CA ASP A 153 6.13 -0.75 4.30
C ASP A 153 7.12 -1.89 4.56
N HIS A 154 7.38 -2.67 3.52
CA HIS A 154 8.42 -3.69 3.47
C HIS A 154 9.30 -3.44 2.24
N ILE A 155 10.62 -3.51 2.42
CA ILE A 155 11.58 -3.30 1.35
C ILE A 155 11.82 -4.64 0.66
N ILE A 156 11.49 -4.73 -0.62
CA ILE A 156 11.73 -5.94 -1.42
C ILE A 156 13.23 -6.06 -1.68
N ARG A 157 13.82 -7.18 -1.25
CA ARG A 157 15.29 -7.37 -1.22
C ARG A 157 15.83 -8.18 -2.40
N ASN A 158 15.02 -9.09 -2.93
CA ASN A 158 15.41 -10.00 -4.00
C ASN A 158 14.19 -10.46 -4.77
N ARG A 159 14.41 -11.32 -5.77
CA ARG A 159 13.36 -11.85 -6.63
C ARG A 159 12.36 -12.73 -5.88
N ASP A 160 12.81 -13.58 -4.98
CA ASP A 160 11.93 -14.48 -4.23
C ASP A 160 10.98 -13.67 -3.33
N ASP A 161 11.51 -12.65 -2.63
CA ASP A 161 10.75 -11.70 -1.81
C ASP A 161 9.70 -10.95 -2.68
N TYR A 162 10.08 -10.57 -3.90
CA TYR A 162 9.15 -9.95 -4.85
C TYR A 162 8.02 -10.90 -5.26
N GLU A 163 8.36 -12.12 -5.68
CA GLU A 163 7.38 -13.12 -6.12
C GLU A 163 6.43 -13.52 -4.98
N GLU A 164 6.93 -13.62 -3.75
CA GLU A 164 6.11 -13.86 -2.55
C GLU A 164 5.06 -12.75 -2.34
N HIS A 165 5.46 -11.49 -2.44
CA HIS A 165 4.53 -10.37 -2.25
C HIS A 165 3.56 -10.20 -3.42
N VAL A 166 3.98 -10.48 -4.65
CA VAL A 166 3.08 -10.55 -5.80
C VAL A 166 2.02 -11.63 -5.59
N LYS A 167 2.45 -12.84 -5.21
CA LYS A 167 1.55 -13.94 -4.89
C LYS A 167 0.58 -13.57 -3.77
N TYR A 168 1.09 -12.97 -2.69
CA TYR A 168 0.27 -12.50 -1.57
C TYR A 168 -0.82 -11.52 -2.03
N ILE A 169 -0.50 -10.57 -2.90
CA ILE A 169 -1.47 -9.62 -3.45
C ILE A 169 -2.58 -10.36 -4.21
N TYR A 170 -2.24 -11.32 -5.08
CA TYR A 170 -3.22 -12.05 -5.87
C TYR A 170 -4.07 -13.02 -5.04
N GLU A 171 -3.51 -13.65 -4.03
CA GLU A 171 -4.20 -14.61 -3.17
C GLU A 171 -5.01 -13.93 -2.05
N ASN A 172 -4.83 -12.64 -1.80
CA ASN A 172 -5.45 -11.94 -0.68
C ASN A 172 -6.98 -12.05 -0.66
N PRO A 173 -7.72 -11.93 -1.80
CA PRO A 173 -9.17 -12.09 -1.81
C PRO A 173 -9.63 -13.48 -1.35
N ILE A 174 -8.91 -14.52 -1.77
CA ILE A 174 -9.22 -15.92 -1.41
C ILE A 174 -9.00 -16.14 0.09
N ARG A 175 -8.00 -15.47 0.64
CA ARG A 175 -7.59 -15.61 2.05
C ARG A 175 -8.16 -14.55 2.97
N TRP A 176 -9.09 -13.71 2.48
CA TRP A 176 -9.59 -12.54 3.20
C TRP A 176 -10.04 -12.87 4.63
N TYR A 177 -10.78 -13.94 4.83
CA TYR A 177 -11.28 -14.36 6.15
C TYR A 177 -10.16 -14.80 7.12
N TYR A 178 -8.97 -15.08 6.62
CA TYR A 178 -7.78 -15.45 7.41
C TYR A 178 -6.74 -14.34 7.47
N ASP A 179 -7.02 -13.20 6.85
CA ASP A 179 -6.10 -12.06 6.84
C ASP A 179 -6.03 -11.41 8.23
N GLU A 180 -4.83 -11.04 8.68
CA GLU A 180 -4.63 -10.32 9.95
C GLU A 180 -5.36 -8.96 10.01
N LEU A 181 -5.72 -8.42 8.86
CA LEU A 181 -6.45 -7.17 8.70
C LEU A 181 -7.96 -7.38 8.61
N TYR A 182 -8.42 -8.64 8.59
CA TYR A 182 -9.85 -8.95 8.53
C TYR A 182 -10.62 -8.31 9.69
N THR A 183 -11.76 -7.78 9.37
CA THR A 183 -12.77 -7.30 10.33
C THR A 183 -14.13 -7.72 9.81
N GLU A 184 -14.98 -8.20 10.69
CA GLU A 184 -16.41 -8.38 10.38
C GLU A 184 -17.03 -7.00 10.08
N GLU A 185 -17.92 -6.93 9.11
CA GLU A 185 -18.64 -5.70 8.73
C GLU A 185 -19.61 -5.26 9.83
#